data_02c36641b46b1590f4107facc71d883d
#
_entry.id   02c36641b46b1590f4107facc71d883d
#
_cell.length_a   1.000
_cell.length_b   1.000
_cell.length_c   1.000
_cell.angle_alpha   90.00
_cell.angle_beta   90.00
_cell.angle_gamma   90.00
#
_symmetry.space_group_name_H-M   'P 1'
#
loop_
_entity.id
_entity.type
_entity.pdbx_description
1 polymer ?
#
loop_
_entity_poly.entity_id
_entity_poly.type
_entity_poly.pdbx_seq_one_letter_code
_entity_poly.pdbx_strand_id
1 'polypeptide(L)'
;MEKNETLESKVANVLLQKETEIQIGKKTYKAAPPTLATLIAVSELISKLPHYHLDGENVVTESLHIAKDCKVIGDIIAVLILGAKPPTPRTFLSRWLRSEKQDQQRLATEILHELSPTQLHSTMAALLNSLNITDFFALTTFLLDINLTKKKVDATETTALGH
;
A
#
# COMPACT_ATOMS: atom_id res chain seq x y z
N MET A 1 -29.05 -1.16 -14.18
CA MET A 1 -28.82 0.15 -14.81
C MET A 1 -27.38 0.52 -14.52
N GLU A 2 -26.45 0.19 -15.42
CA GLU A 2 -25.07 0.67 -15.37
C GLU A 2 -25.09 2.16 -15.65
N LYS A 3 -24.71 2.96 -14.67
CA LYS A 3 -24.43 4.37 -14.87
C LYS A 3 -23.18 4.46 -15.74
N ASN A 4 -23.32 4.84 -17.01
CA ASN A 4 -22.19 5.24 -17.86
C ASN A 4 -21.48 6.41 -17.15
N GLU A 5 -20.41 6.11 -16.46
CA GLU A 5 -19.53 7.13 -15.91
C GLU A 5 -18.83 7.83 -17.08
N THR A 6 -19.17 9.10 -17.29
CA THR A 6 -18.55 9.91 -18.35
C THR A 6 -17.06 10.10 -18.02
N LEU A 7 -16.24 10.28 -19.06
CA LEU A 7 -14.80 10.54 -18.90
C LEU A 7 -14.54 11.72 -17.95
N GLU A 8 -15.38 12.75 -18.00
CA GLU A 8 -15.36 13.92 -17.13
C GLU A 8 -15.63 13.55 -15.66
N SER A 9 -16.57 12.62 -15.41
CA SER A 9 -16.86 12.12 -14.07
C SER A 9 -15.68 11.33 -13.51
N LYS A 10 -14.99 10.54 -14.34
CA LYS A 10 -13.76 9.81 -13.95
C LYS A 10 -12.63 10.77 -13.61
N VAL A 11 -12.41 11.79 -14.44
CA VAL A 11 -11.40 12.84 -14.20
C VAL A 11 -11.73 13.63 -12.93
N ALA A 12 -12.99 14.02 -12.74
CA ALA A 12 -13.42 14.71 -11.52
C ALA A 12 -13.25 13.83 -10.27
N ASN A 13 -13.54 12.54 -10.34
CA ASN A 13 -13.33 11.60 -9.23
C ASN A 13 -11.86 11.44 -8.86
N VAL A 14 -10.95 11.44 -9.83
CA VAL A 14 -9.50 11.41 -9.61
C VAL A 14 -9.03 12.74 -8.99
N LEU A 15 -9.49 13.87 -9.49
CA LEU A 15 -9.14 15.20 -8.96
C LEU A 15 -9.72 15.45 -7.56
N LEU A 16 -10.91 14.93 -7.27
CA LEU A 16 -11.58 15.09 -5.98
C LEU A 16 -11.12 14.05 -4.95
N GLN A 17 -10.19 13.15 -5.31
CA GLN A 17 -9.66 12.11 -4.41
C GLN A 17 -10.78 11.40 -3.63
N LYS A 18 -11.72 10.80 -4.35
CA LYS A 18 -12.91 10.18 -3.76
C LYS A 18 -12.54 9.05 -2.78
N GLU A 19 -13.13 9.11 -1.59
CA GLU A 19 -13.04 8.04 -0.61
C GLU A 19 -13.56 6.71 -1.18
N THR A 20 -12.83 5.63 -0.93
CA THR A 20 -13.27 4.27 -1.30
C THR A 20 -14.04 3.67 -0.13
N GLU A 21 -15.28 3.25 -0.37
CA GLU A 21 -16.08 2.57 0.65
C GLU A 21 -15.78 1.06 0.64
N ILE A 22 -15.40 0.54 1.80
CA ILE A 22 -15.06 -0.86 2.02
C ILE A 22 -16.00 -1.45 3.08
N GLN A 23 -16.67 -2.53 2.75
CA GLN A 23 -17.51 -3.25 3.69
C GLN A 23 -16.71 -4.39 4.34
N ILE A 24 -16.68 -4.41 5.68
CA ILE A 24 -16.07 -5.46 6.50
C ILE A 24 -17.13 -5.97 7.45
N GLY A 25 -17.58 -7.20 7.25
CA GLY A 25 -18.70 -7.74 7.98
C GLY A 25 -19.96 -6.84 7.85
N LYS A 26 -20.44 -6.31 8.97
CA LYS A 26 -21.60 -5.41 9.03
C LYS A 26 -21.25 -3.92 9.00
N LYS A 27 -19.97 -3.56 8.98
CA LYS A 27 -19.51 -2.18 9.05
C LYS A 27 -18.98 -1.71 7.70
N THR A 28 -19.21 -0.45 7.39
CA THR A 28 -18.66 0.22 6.22
C THR A 28 -17.55 1.17 6.67
N TYR A 29 -16.39 1.03 6.09
CA TYR A 29 -15.23 1.86 6.31
C TYR A 29 -14.99 2.75 5.09
N LYS A 30 -14.54 3.98 5.33
CA LYS A 30 -14.15 4.92 4.28
C LYS A 30 -12.63 5.01 4.26
N ALA A 31 -12.04 4.52 3.18
CA ALA A 31 -10.62 4.66 2.94
C ALA A 31 -10.35 5.99 2.22
N ALA A 32 -9.60 6.86 2.86
CA ALA A 32 -9.12 8.08 2.22
C ALA A 32 -8.04 7.73 1.18
N PRO A 33 -7.85 8.57 0.16
CA PRO A 33 -6.76 8.38 -0.80
C PRO A 33 -5.42 8.23 -0.07
N PRO A 34 -4.63 7.21 -0.41
CA PRO A 34 -3.41 6.92 0.31
C PRO A 34 -2.35 7.99 0.08
N THR A 35 -1.72 8.41 1.16
CA THR A 35 -0.57 9.31 1.14
C THR A 35 0.72 8.55 0.85
N LEU A 36 1.81 9.26 0.52
CA LEU A 36 3.14 8.65 0.38
C LEU A 36 3.55 7.89 1.66
N ALA A 37 3.21 8.41 2.84
CA ALA A 37 3.46 7.73 4.11
C ALA A 37 2.71 6.39 4.19
N THR A 38 1.47 6.32 3.67
CA THR A 38 0.70 5.08 3.57
C THR A 38 1.38 4.08 2.63
N LEU A 39 1.90 4.54 1.48
CA LEU A 39 2.64 3.68 0.54
C LEU A 39 3.90 3.11 1.17
N ILE A 40 4.67 3.93 1.90
CA ILE A 40 5.87 3.48 2.62
C ILE A 40 5.50 2.42 3.66
N ALA A 41 4.49 2.68 4.50
CA ALA A 41 4.06 1.74 5.53
C ALA A 41 3.56 0.41 4.94
N VAL A 42 2.82 0.45 3.83
CA VAL A 42 2.37 -0.74 3.10
C VAL A 42 3.56 -1.50 2.51
N SER A 43 4.53 -0.80 1.89
CA SER A 43 5.74 -1.41 1.36
C SER A 43 6.56 -2.11 2.45
N GLU A 44 6.70 -1.51 3.62
CA GLU A 44 7.36 -2.14 4.78
C GLU A 44 6.63 -3.40 5.26
N LEU A 45 5.32 -3.44 5.20
CA LEU A 45 4.53 -4.62 5.55
C LEU A 45 4.67 -5.71 4.49
N ILE A 46 4.63 -5.36 3.20
CA ILE A 46 4.82 -6.30 2.09
C ILE A 46 6.20 -6.94 2.15
N SER A 47 7.25 -6.18 2.50
CA SER A 47 8.61 -6.70 2.62
C SER A 47 8.78 -7.77 3.71
N LYS A 48 7.84 -7.87 4.64
CA LYS A 48 7.82 -8.91 5.69
C LYS A 48 7.14 -10.20 5.23
N LEU A 49 6.47 -10.19 4.07
CA LEU A 49 5.88 -11.38 3.51
C LEU A 49 7.00 -12.31 3.00
N PRO A 50 7.00 -13.58 3.39
CA PRO A 50 7.99 -14.52 2.91
C PRO A 50 7.77 -14.81 1.42
N HIS A 51 8.86 -15.09 0.74
CA HIS A 51 8.82 -15.53 -0.66
C HIS A 51 8.59 -17.02 -0.69
N TYR A 52 7.41 -17.44 -1.11
CA TYR A 52 7.08 -18.86 -1.28
C TYR A 52 7.27 -19.28 -2.73
N HIS A 53 7.84 -20.45 -2.91
CA HIS A 53 7.82 -21.16 -4.17
C HIS A 53 6.77 -22.26 -4.06
N LEU A 54 5.72 -22.18 -4.88
CA LEU A 54 4.66 -23.21 -4.88
C LEU A 54 5.11 -24.36 -5.78
N ASP A 55 5.33 -25.52 -5.19
CA ASP A 55 5.83 -26.71 -5.90
C ASP A 55 4.71 -27.53 -6.54
N GLY A 56 3.46 -27.21 -6.30
CA GLY A 56 2.29 -27.83 -6.94
C GLY A 56 1.95 -29.25 -6.50
N GLU A 57 2.87 -30.00 -5.87
CA GLU A 57 2.64 -31.37 -5.44
C GLU A 57 1.87 -31.48 -4.11
N ASN A 58 2.05 -30.51 -3.20
CA ASN A 58 1.46 -30.50 -1.86
C ASN A 58 0.69 -29.22 -1.57
N VAL A 59 -0.14 -28.77 -2.50
CA VAL A 59 -0.84 -27.46 -2.47
C VAL A 59 -1.54 -27.18 -1.14
N VAL A 60 -2.19 -28.18 -0.52
CA VAL A 60 -2.91 -27.99 0.74
C VAL A 60 -1.97 -27.67 1.90
N THR A 61 -0.90 -28.45 2.04
CA THR A 61 0.08 -28.27 3.11
C THR A 61 0.82 -26.94 2.94
N GLU A 62 1.24 -26.63 1.73
CA GLU A 62 1.88 -25.35 1.39
C GLU A 62 0.96 -24.17 1.64
N SER A 63 -0.32 -24.27 1.25
CA SER A 63 -1.32 -23.23 1.51
C SER A 63 -1.51 -22.97 3.00
N LEU A 64 -1.50 -24.02 3.84
CA LEU A 64 -1.59 -23.87 5.29
C LEU A 64 -0.33 -23.23 5.89
N HIS A 65 0.84 -23.56 5.36
CA HIS A 65 2.08 -22.89 5.75
C HIS A 65 2.08 -21.41 5.40
N ILE A 66 1.62 -21.07 4.19
CA ILE A 66 1.46 -19.68 3.73
C ILE A 66 0.44 -18.95 4.58
N ALA A 67 -0.70 -19.59 4.89
CA ALA A 67 -1.78 -18.99 5.67
C ALA A 67 -1.33 -18.45 7.03
N LYS A 68 -0.36 -19.10 7.67
CA LYS A 68 0.25 -18.65 8.92
C LYS A 68 0.84 -17.23 8.80
N ASP A 69 1.47 -16.94 7.67
CA ASP A 69 2.15 -15.66 7.44
C ASP A 69 1.24 -14.62 6.79
N CYS A 70 0.06 -15.02 6.31
CA CYS A 70 -0.96 -14.13 5.75
C CYS A 70 -1.58 -13.15 6.77
N LYS A 71 -1.24 -13.28 8.07
CA LYS A 71 -1.68 -12.32 9.10
C LYS A 71 -1.33 -10.87 8.72
N VAL A 72 -0.20 -10.66 8.06
CA VAL A 72 0.24 -9.34 7.58
C VAL A 72 -0.74 -8.72 6.58
N ILE A 73 -1.54 -9.53 5.88
CA ILE A 73 -2.55 -9.01 4.93
C ILE A 73 -3.61 -8.16 5.66
N GLY A 74 -4.03 -8.58 6.86
CA GLY A 74 -4.92 -7.79 7.68
C GLY A 74 -4.33 -6.43 8.06
N ASP A 75 -3.03 -6.41 8.41
CA ASP A 75 -2.33 -5.18 8.74
C ASP A 75 -2.22 -4.24 7.52
N ILE A 76 -1.92 -4.79 6.33
CA ILE A 76 -1.84 -4.03 5.08
C ILE A 76 -3.18 -3.37 4.76
N ILE A 77 -4.28 -4.13 4.80
CA ILE A 77 -5.62 -3.60 4.52
C ILE A 77 -6.01 -2.55 5.57
N ALA A 78 -5.72 -2.79 6.85
CA ALA A 78 -5.99 -1.83 7.91
C ALA A 78 -5.24 -0.51 7.71
N VAL A 79 -3.97 -0.56 7.28
CA VAL A 79 -3.17 0.64 6.94
C VAL A 79 -3.74 1.35 5.71
N LEU A 80 -4.17 0.62 4.69
CA LEU A 80 -4.79 1.20 3.50
C LEU A 80 -6.12 1.91 3.82
N ILE A 81 -6.91 1.37 4.76
CA ILE A 81 -8.19 1.97 5.17
C ILE A 81 -7.96 3.18 6.09
N LEU A 82 -7.13 3.04 7.12
CA LEU A 82 -6.95 4.08 8.15
C LEU A 82 -5.92 5.14 7.76
N GLY A 83 -5.10 4.87 6.75
CA GLY A 83 -3.93 5.67 6.39
C GLY A 83 -2.76 5.49 7.34
N ALA A 84 -1.56 5.86 6.88
CA ALA A 84 -0.39 5.95 7.76
C ALA A 84 -0.46 7.24 8.57
N LYS A 85 -0.43 7.12 9.87
CA LYS A 85 -0.46 8.26 10.78
C LYS A 85 0.95 8.79 11.05
N PRO A 86 1.12 10.11 11.20
CA PRO A 86 2.42 10.69 11.47
C PRO A 86 2.96 10.17 12.83
N PRO A 87 4.29 9.96 12.94
CA PRO A 87 4.89 9.64 14.22
C PRO A 87 4.69 10.83 15.17
N THR A 88 3.91 10.63 16.21
CA THR A 88 3.65 11.69 17.19
C THR A 88 4.85 11.88 18.09
N PRO A 89 5.24 13.14 18.40
CA PRO A 89 6.31 13.41 19.34
C PRO A 89 5.97 12.81 20.72
N ARG A 90 7.00 12.30 21.42
CA ARG A 90 6.92 11.69 22.76
C ARG A 90 6.53 12.70 23.84
N THR A 91 5.41 13.37 23.70
CA THR A 91 4.86 14.25 24.72
C THR A 91 3.77 13.52 25.51
N PHE A 92 3.43 14.02 26.68
CA PHE A 92 2.50 13.47 27.68
C PHE A 92 1.14 12.99 27.11
N LEU A 93 0.77 13.44 25.92
CA LEU A 93 -0.37 12.99 25.13
C LEU A 93 -0.22 11.57 24.53
N SER A 94 0.95 10.93 24.65
CA SER A 94 1.20 9.58 24.09
C SER A 94 0.32 8.47 24.72
N ARG A 95 -0.39 8.77 25.80
CA ARG A 95 -1.37 7.86 26.41
C ARG A 95 -2.63 7.71 25.56
N TRP A 96 -3.03 8.76 24.85
CA TRP A 96 -4.15 8.75 23.89
C TRP A 96 -3.76 8.03 22.60
N LEU A 97 -2.50 8.08 22.21
CA LEU A 97 -1.95 7.46 21.00
C LEU A 97 -1.76 5.94 21.09
N ARG A 98 -1.80 5.39 22.30
CA ARG A 98 -1.89 3.94 22.51
C ARG A 98 -3.18 3.36 21.94
N SER A 99 -4.22 4.19 21.82
CA SER A 99 -5.50 3.86 21.18
C SER A 99 -5.35 3.59 19.68
N GLU A 100 -4.53 4.35 18.95
CA GLU A 100 -4.48 4.31 17.50
C GLU A 100 -3.82 3.05 16.91
N LYS A 101 -2.70 2.58 17.50
CA LYS A 101 -2.12 1.27 17.14
C LYS A 101 -3.08 0.13 17.49
N GLN A 102 -3.84 0.32 18.56
CA GLN A 102 -4.84 -0.63 19.01
C GLN A 102 -6.03 -0.68 18.04
N ASP A 103 -6.43 0.45 17.47
CA ASP A 103 -7.49 0.51 16.45
C ASP A 103 -7.06 -0.14 15.15
N GLN A 104 -5.83 0.07 14.69
CA GLN A 104 -5.28 -0.60 13.52
C GLN A 104 -5.21 -2.12 13.74
N GLN A 105 -4.71 -2.59 14.87
CA GLN A 105 -4.64 -4.01 15.19
C GLN A 105 -6.02 -4.66 15.35
N ARG A 106 -6.99 -3.92 15.92
CA ARG A 106 -8.38 -4.37 16.00
C ARG A 106 -9.00 -4.53 14.62
N LEU A 107 -8.82 -3.51 13.75
CA LEU A 107 -9.31 -3.58 12.39
C LEU A 107 -8.63 -4.71 11.60
N ALA A 108 -7.32 -4.88 11.71
CA ALA A 108 -6.60 -5.99 11.08
C ALA A 108 -7.14 -7.36 11.52
N THR A 109 -7.42 -7.51 12.82
CA THR A 109 -8.00 -8.74 13.36
C THR A 109 -9.44 -8.93 12.85
N GLU A 110 -10.26 -7.88 12.86
CA GLU A 110 -11.64 -7.92 12.34
C GLU A 110 -11.64 -8.33 10.85
N ILE A 111 -10.77 -7.75 10.03
CA ILE A 111 -10.60 -8.09 8.61
C ILE A 111 -10.34 -9.59 8.41
N LEU A 112 -9.40 -10.15 9.16
CA LEU A 112 -9.02 -11.56 9.04
C LEU A 112 -10.12 -12.53 9.51
N HIS A 113 -11.00 -12.10 10.41
CA HIS A 113 -12.09 -12.93 10.91
C HIS A 113 -13.37 -12.80 10.09
N GLU A 114 -13.64 -11.63 9.52
CA GLU A 114 -14.91 -11.34 8.83
C GLU A 114 -14.84 -11.58 7.32
N LEU A 115 -13.64 -11.48 6.71
CA LEU A 115 -13.51 -11.60 5.26
C LEU A 115 -12.98 -12.98 4.85
N SER A 116 -13.65 -13.60 3.88
CA SER A 116 -13.16 -14.79 3.20
C SER A 116 -11.93 -14.45 2.32
N PRO A 117 -11.10 -15.43 1.94
CA PRO A 117 -9.94 -15.19 1.05
C PRO A 117 -10.30 -14.46 -0.25
N THR A 118 -11.45 -14.77 -0.85
CA THR A 118 -11.94 -14.10 -2.06
C THR A 118 -12.28 -12.63 -1.79
N GLN A 119 -12.92 -12.34 -0.66
CA GLN A 119 -13.23 -10.97 -0.25
C GLN A 119 -11.97 -10.19 0.13
N LEU A 120 -10.99 -10.83 0.80
CA LEU A 120 -9.68 -10.22 1.07
C LEU A 120 -8.99 -9.81 -0.22
N HIS A 121 -8.97 -10.71 -1.22
CA HIS A 121 -8.40 -10.41 -2.53
C HIS A 121 -9.09 -9.23 -3.22
N SER A 122 -10.43 -9.26 -3.29
CA SER A 122 -11.20 -8.18 -3.95
C SER A 122 -11.06 -6.84 -3.22
N THR A 123 -11.07 -6.84 -1.88
CA THR A 123 -10.83 -5.64 -1.05
C THR A 123 -9.43 -5.08 -1.25
N MET A 124 -8.42 -5.95 -1.24
CA MET A 124 -7.04 -5.56 -1.51
C MET A 124 -6.90 -4.95 -2.90
N ALA A 125 -7.46 -5.59 -3.94
CA ALA A 125 -7.43 -5.09 -5.29
C ALA A 125 -8.13 -3.73 -5.43
N ALA A 126 -9.28 -3.53 -4.80
CA ALA A 126 -9.99 -2.26 -4.79
C ALA A 126 -9.16 -1.14 -4.13
N LEU A 127 -8.55 -1.43 -2.98
CA LEU A 127 -7.70 -0.48 -2.27
C LEU A 127 -6.40 -0.17 -3.04
N LEU A 128 -5.75 -1.18 -3.64
CA LEU A 128 -4.56 -0.97 -4.46
C LEU A 128 -4.87 -0.17 -5.73
N ASN A 129 -6.04 -0.38 -6.34
CA ASN A 129 -6.47 0.42 -7.49
C ASN A 129 -6.77 1.89 -7.13
N SER A 130 -7.06 2.19 -5.85
CA SER A 130 -7.19 3.56 -5.37
C SER A 130 -5.83 4.27 -5.18
N LEU A 131 -4.73 3.51 -5.20
CA LEU A 131 -3.38 4.05 -5.19
C LEU A 131 -3.12 4.76 -6.53
N ASN A 132 -2.83 6.03 -6.50
CA ASN A 132 -2.42 6.75 -7.72
C ASN A 132 -0.96 6.44 -8.06
N ILE A 133 -0.72 5.17 -8.48
CA ILE A 133 0.60 4.64 -8.78
C ILE A 133 1.28 5.44 -9.90
N THR A 134 0.51 5.96 -10.84
CA THR A 134 1.02 6.78 -11.95
C THR A 134 1.69 8.05 -11.43
N ASP A 135 1.07 8.77 -10.51
CA ASP A 135 1.62 9.99 -9.93
C ASP A 135 2.86 9.68 -9.07
N PHE A 136 2.85 8.54 -8.37
CA PHE A 136 4.01 8.08 -7.63
C PHE A 136 5.20 7.81 -8.56
N PHE A 137 4.98 7.12 -9.68
CA PHE A 137 6.03 6.90 -10.69
C PHE A 137 6.49 8.19 -11.34
N ALA A 138 5.58 9.11 -11.65
CA ALA A 138 5.94 10.43 -12.17
C ALA A 138 6.85 11.20 -11.20
N LEU A 139 6.51 11.18 -9.90
CA LEU A 139 7.34 11.80 -8.86
C LEU A 139 8.72 11.13 -8.75
N THR A 140 8.78 9.80 -8.74
CA THR A 140 10.05 9.08 -8.64
C THR A 140 10.92 9.29 -9.87
N THR A 141 10.36 9.29 -11.07
CA THR A 141 11.08 9.59 -12.32
C THR A 141 11.61 11.02 -12.30
N PHE A 142 10.80 11.98 -11.92
CA PHE A 142 11.23 13.36 -11.77
C PHE A 142 12.41 13.51 -10.79
N LEU A 143 12.36 12.83 -9.64
CA LEU A 143 13.46 12.86 -8.66
C LEU A 143 14.73 12.19 -9.18
N LEU A 144 14.60 11.14 -10.00
CA LEU A 144 15.73 10.48 -10.66
C LEU A 144 16.33 11.38 -11.75
N ASP A 145 15.52 12.10 -12.50
CA ASP A 145 15.97 13.02 -13.56
C ASP A 145 16.68 14.26 -12.99
N ILE A 146 16.13 14.84 -11.93
CA ILE A 146 16.78 15.98 -11.25
C ILE A 146 18.10 15.58 -10.61
N ASN A 147 18.19 14.37 -10.11
CA ASN A 147 19.36 13.71 -9.54
C ASN A 147 20.38 14.64 -8.85
N LEU A 148 19.91 15.34 -7.85
CA LEU A 148 20.71 16.31 -7.07
C LEU A 148 21.94 15.68 -6.38
N THR A 149 22.04 14.36 -6.40
CA THR A 149 23.10 13.60 -5.72
C THR A 149 24.06 12.84 -6.65
N LYS A 150 23.77 12.75 -7.96
CA LYS A 150 24.74 12.17 -8.89
C LYS A 150 25.86 13.16 -9.14
N LYS A 151 27.03 12.86 -8.58
CA LYS A 151 28.30 13.37 -9.09
C LYS A 151 28.29 13.14 -10.62
N LYS A 152 28.38 14.20 -11.43
CA LYS A 152 28.66 14.09 -12.84
C LYS A 152 29.92 13.22 -12.94
N VAL A 153 29.79 12.02 -13.50
CA VAL A 153 30.95 11.27 -13.95
C VAL A 153 31.45 12.08 -15.15
N ASP A 154 32.43 12.91 -14.93
CA ASP A 154 33.15 13.59 -15.99
C ASP A 154 33.62 12.50 -16.96
N ALA A 155 33.18 12.63 -18.22
CA ALA A 155 33.69 11.81 -19.30
C ALA A 155 35.19 12.01 -19.34
N THR A 156 35.91 11.10 -18.72
CA THR A 156 37.38 11.09 -18.69
C THR A 156 37.83 10.85 -20.11
N GLU A 157 38.49 11.86 -20.65
CA GLU A 157 39.35 11.92 -21.79
C GLU A 157 39.83 10.55 -22.28
N THR A 158 39.38 10.19 -23.48
CA THR A 158 40.06 9.22 -24.30
C THR A 158 41.33 9.90 -24.80
N THR A 159 42.42 9.78 -24.06
CA THR A 159 43.75 10.16 -24.54
C THR A 159 44.07 9.26 -25.71
N ALA A 160 43.98 9.80 -26.90
CA ALA A 160 44.52 9.17 -28.11
C ALA A 160 46.04 9.11 -27.94
N LEU A 161 46.56 7.91 -27.69
CA LEU A 161 47.96 7.60 -27.89
C LEU A 161 48.19 7.45 -29.39
N GLY A 162 48.76 8.51 -29.98
CA GLY A 162 49.40 8.41 -31.28
C GLY A 162 50.71 7.64 -31.16
N HIS A 163 50.85 6.67 -32.05
CA HIS A 163 52.12 6.34 -32.76
C HIS A 163 51.78 5.49 -33.96
#